data_f07f6d7aebfe9aeb577723996da3439b
#
_entry.id   f07f6d7aebfe9aeb577723996da3439b
#
_cell.length_a   1.000
_cell.length_b   1.000
_cell.length_c   1.000
_cell.angle_alpha   90.00
_cell.angle_beta   90.00
_cell.angle_gamma   90.00
#
_symmetry.space_group_name_H-M   'P 1'
#
loop_
_entity.id
_entity.type
_entity.pdbx_description
1 polymer ?
#
loop_
_entity_poly.entity_id
_entity_poly.type
_entity_poly.pdbx_seq_one_letter_code
_entity_poly.pdbx_strand_id
1 'polypeptide(L)'
;PGAMGMLSELKLGPLLTEARDRNVTLKRPQPLVHELRLRKSDDELALMRASASAASAAFRRTMCASAPAAVGGATEAVLAATFEYESRLRGAERLAYPCVVAGGSNAVTLHYMHNNARLTSGELLLMDAGASLHGYCSDITRTWPLSGRYSAAQRDVYSAVLEVNERCIDAVREGVSLSEVHQLSLKLTLSQLVQLGVLRADEPQLGARLQRYYPHAIGHWLGMDVHDTPSIGTQRKLERGNVVTVEPGLYFPLDDQSLPSWCRGIGIRIEDDVLVTGGEAQVTPPRAHA
;
A
#
# COMPACT_ATOMS: atom_id res chain seq x y z
N PRO A 1 -24.24 6.19 21.86
CA PRO A 1 -25.11 5.05 22.17
C PRO A 1 -24.24 3.80 22.10
N GLY A 2 -24.05 3.12 23.25
CA GLY A 2 -23.19 1.95 23.32
C GLY A 2 -23.77 0.77 22.52
N ALA A 3 -22.94 -0.25 22.25
CA ALA A 3 -23.32 -1.46 21.50
C ALA A 3 -24.67 -2.10 21.93
N MET A 4 -25.10 -1.84 23.14
CA MET A 4 -26.39 -2.28 23.70
C MET A 4 -27.59 -1.57 23.07
N GLY A 5 -27.48 -0.29 22.66
CA GLY A 5 -28.54 0.43 21.94
C GLY A 5 -28.78 -0.07 20.53
N MET A 6 -27.71 -0.38 19.80
CA MET A 6 -27.81 -0.97 18.45
C MET A 6 -28.43 -2.38 18.45
N LEU A 7 -28.17 -3.17 19.48
CA LEU A 7 -28.71 -4.53 19.60
C LEU A 7 -30.21 -4.54 19.94
N SER A 8 -30.73 -3.48 20.59
CA SER A 8 -32.17 -3.32 20.86
C SER A 8 -32.96 -3.00 19.60
N GLU A 9 -32.37 -2.21 18.68
CA GLU A 9 -32.99 -1.88 17.37
C GLU A 9 -33.10 -3.11 16.46
N LEU A 10 -32.18 -4.06 16.57
CA LEU A 10 -32.18 -5.30 15.79
C LEU A 10 -33.13 -6.37 16.35
N LYS A 11 -33.98 -6.08 17.38
CA LYS A 11 -34.87 -7.03 18.05
C LYS A 11 -34.17 -8.30 18.57
N LEU A 12 -32.90 -8.23 18.87
CA LEU A 12 -32.08 -9.32 19.43
C LEU A 12 -32.23 -9.46 20.96
N GLY A 13 -32.98 -8.57 21.61
CA GLY A 13 -33.20 -8.58 23.07
C GLY A 13 -33.60 -9.94 23.64
N PRO A 14 -34.62 -10.63 23.07
CA PRO A 14 -35.03 -11.95 23.56
C PRO A 14 -33.92 -13.02 23.46
N LEU A 15 -33.17 -13.03 22.36
CA LEU A 15 -32.02 -13.95 22.17
C LEU A 15 -30.90 -13.70 23.17
N LEU A 16 -30.61 -12.43 23.46
CA LEU A 16 -29.58 -12.04 24.45
C LEU A 16 -30.01 -12.43 25.87
N THR A 17 -31.30 -12.32 26.21
CA THR A 17 -31.84 -12.76 27.50
C THR A 17 -31.75 -14.28 27.62
N GLU A 18 -32.20 -15.02 26.60
CA GLU A 18 -32.12 -16.48 26.59
C GLU A 18 -30.65 -16.98 26.68
N ALA A 19 -29.73 -16.36 25.96
CA ALA A 19 -28.32 -16.69 26.06
C ALA A 19 -27.77 -16.46 27.47
N ARG A 20 -28.18 -15.40 28.14
CA ARG A 20 -27.82 -15.09 29.52
C ARG A 20 -28.37 -16.12 30.49
N ASP A 21 -29.62 -16.45 30.34
CA ASP A 21 -30.31 -17.41 31.22
C ASP A 21 -29.74 -18.83 31.08
N ARG A 22 -29.25 -19.18 29.89
CA ARG A 22 -28.54 -20.44 29.62
C ARG A 22 -27.05 -20.39 29.91
N ASN A 23 -26.54 -19.32 30.50
CA ASN A 23 -25.10 -19.10 30.74
C ASN A 23 -24.20 -19.26 29.50
N VAL A 24 -24.73 -18.86 28.32
CA VAL A 24 -24.03 -18.90 27.04
C VAL A 24 -23.10 -17.69 26.92
N THR A 25 -21.83 -17.91 26.65
CA THR A 25 -20.89 -16.84 26.39
C THR A 25 -21.06 -16.31 24.97
N LEU A 26 -21.47 -15.06 24.84
CA LEU A 26 -21.54 -14.36 23.55
C LEU A 26 -20.15 -13.93 23.11
N LYS A 27 -19.72 -14.38 21.96
CA LYS A 27 -18.46 -13.96 21.34
C LYS A 27 -18.71 -13.08 20.12
N ARG A 28 -17.83 -12.14 19.84
CA ARG A 28 -17.86 -11.38 18.59
C ARG A 28 -17.58 -12.34 17.43
N PRO A 29 -18.38 -12.34 16.33
CA PRO A 29 -18.17 -13.23 15.19
C PRO A 29 -16.94 -12.79 14.35
N GLN A 30 -16.52 -11.54 14.49
CA GLN A 30 -15.49 -10.92 13.69
C GLN A 30 -14.19 -11.73 13.58
N PRO A 31 -13.59 -12.28 14.65
CA PRO A 31 -12.37 -13.09 14.51
C PRO A 31 -12.57 -14.35 13.67
N LEU A 32 -13.75 -14.99 13.77
CA LEU A 32 -14.09 -16.18 12.96
C LEU A 32 -14.24 -15.82 11.48
N VAL A 33 -14.89 -14.70 11.19
CA VAL A 33 -15.05 -14.20 9.80
C VAL A 33 -13.68 -13.84 9.22
N HIS A 34 -12.81 -13.21 10.01
CA HIS A 34 -11.47 -12.85 9.56
C HIS A 34 -10.61 -14.09 9.26
N GLU A 35 -10.69 -15.15 10.05
CA GLU A 35 -9.99 -16.41 9.75
C GLU A 35 -10.48 -17.03 8.43
N LEU A 36 -11.79 -16.97 8.13
CA LEU A 36 -12.34 -17.44 6.86
C LEU A 36 -11.87 -16.60 5.67
N ARG A 37 -11.78 -15.28 5.83
CA ARG A 37 -11.36 -14.34 4.78
C ARG A 37 -9.84 -14.33 4.54
N LEU A 38 -9.07 -14.81 5.52
CA LEU A 38 -7.61 -14.75 5.47
C LEU A 38 -7.05 -15.54 4.29
N ARG A 39 -7.56 -16.75 4.08
CA ARG A 39 -7.16 -17.63 3.00
C ARG A 39 -8.18 -17.60 1.87
N LYS A 40 -7.78 -17.13 0.72
CA LYS A 40 -8.62 -16.98 -0.47
C LYS A 40 -8.76 -18.31 -1.22
N SER A 41 -9.95 -18.61 -1.71
CA SER A 41 -10.19 -19.66 -2.67
C SER A 41 -9.62 -19.29 -4.06
N ASP A 42 -9.59 -20.25 -4.98
CA ASP A 42 -9.11 -19.99 -6.34
C ASP A 42 -10.01 -18.97 -7.09
N ASP A 43 -11.32 -18.98 -6.84
CA ASP A 43 -12.26 -18.02 -7.42
C ASP A 43 -12.05 -16.62 -6.85
N GLU A 44 -11.85 -16.48 -5.53
CA GLU A 44 -11.51 -15.21 -4.89
C GLU A 44 -10.18 -14.67 -5.42
N LEU A 45 -9.17 -15.52 -5.60
CA LEU A 45 -7.89 -15.13 -6.21
C LEU A 45 -8.05 -14.69 -7.65
N ALA A 46 -8.96 -15.29 -8.42
CA ALA A 46 -9.26 -14.84 -9.77
C ALA A 46 -9.87 -13.42 -9.79
N LEU A 47 -10.77 -13.11 -8.85
CA LEU A 47 -11.34 -11.77 -8.69
C LEU A 47 -10.28 -10.75 -8.26
N MET A 48 -9.40 -11.09 -7.33
CA MET A 48 -8.30 -10.22 -6.91
C MET A 48 -7.33 -9.93 -8.07
N ARG A 49 -6.98 -10.94 -8.88
CA ARG A 49 -6.17 -10.74 -10.09
C ARG A 49 -6.87 -9.83 -11.09
N ALA A 50 -8.18 -9.97 -11.28
CA ALA A 50 -8.93 -9.11 -12.17
C ALA A 50 -8.97 -7.66 -11.66
N SER A 51 -9.18 -7.44 -10.35
CA SER A 51 -9.12 -6.12 -9.70
C SER A 51 -7.75 -5.47 -9.89
N ALA A 52 -6.68 -6.18 -9.56
CA ALA A 52 -5.31 -5.70 -9.70
C ALA A 52 -4.93 -5.43 -11.17
N SER A 53 -5.42 -6.25 -12.12
CA SER A 53 -5.24 -6.03 -13.56
C SER A 53 -5.93 -4.77 -14.04
N ALA A 54 -7.17 -4.51 -13.59
CA ALA A 54 -7.91 -3.29 -13.89
C ALA A 54 -7.17 -2.06 -13.38
N ALA A 55 -6.72 -2.07 -12.10
CA ALA A 55 -5.95 -1.00 -11.49
C ALA A 55 -4.62 -0.76 -12.22
N SER A 56 -3.86 -1.82 -12.51
CA SER A 56 -2.58 -1.72 -13.23
C SER A 56 -2.73 -1.12 -14.63
N ALA A 57 -3.81 -1.47 -15.35
CA ALA A 57 -4.11 -0.88 -16.65
C ALA A 57 -4.51 0.59 -16.51
N ALA A 58 -5.27 0.96 -15.46
CA ALA A 58 -5.60 2.34 -15.14
C ALA A 58 -4.35 3.15 -14.79
N PHE A 59 -3.40 2.59 -14.03
CA PHE A 59 -2.11 3.23 -13.76
C PHE A 59 -1.35 3.58 -15.03
N ARG A 60 -1.23 2.64 -15.98
CA ARG A 60 -0.55 2.92 -17.27
C ARG A 60 -1.19 4.07 -18.02
N ARG A 61 -2.52 4.14 -18.03
CA ARG A 61 -3.25 5.26 -18.67
C ARG A 61 -3.03 6.58 -17.92
N THR A 62 -3.02 6.55 -16.60
CA THR A 62 -2.76 7.72 -15.75
C THR A 62 -1.33 8.23 -15.92
N MET A 63 -0.35 7.33 -16.00
CA MET A 63 1.04 7.69 -16.32
C MET A 63 1.13 8.41 -17.68
N CYS A 64 0.48 7.88 -18.72
CA CYS A 64 0.42 8.56 -20.02
C CYS A 64 -0.28 9.92 -19.92
N ALA A 65 -1.36 10.02 -19.14
CA ALA A 65 -2.08 11.27 -18.95
C ALA A 65 -1.30 12.32 -18.12
N SER A 66 -0.27 11.90 -17.39
CA SER A 66 0.61 12.81 -16.64
C SER A 66 1.64 13.52 -17.52
N ALA A 67 1.92 13.03 -18.73
CA ALA A 67 2.91 13.62 -19.65
C ALA A 67 2.68 15.11 -19.93
N PRO A 68 1.44 15.65 -20.06
CA PRO A 68 1.20 17.08 -20.21
C PRO A 68 1.61 17.92 -19.00
N ALA A 69 1.86 17.33 -17.84
CA ALA A 69 2.42 18.05 -16.68
C ALA A 69 3.81 18.64 -16.99
N ALA A 70 4.55 18.03 -17.91
CA ALA A 70 5.80 18.56 -18.43
C ALA A 70 5.63 19.94 -19.09
N VAL A 71 4.42 20.29 -19.56
CA VAL A 71 4.06 21.57 -20.20
C VAL A 71 3.05 22.40 -19.39
N GLY A 72 2.83 22.07 -18.13
CA GLY A 72 2.11 22.92 -17.17
C GLY A 72 0.58 22.76 -17.13
N GLY A 73 0.03 21.64 -17.57
CA GLY A 73 -1.43 21.46 -17.73
C GLY A 73 -2.13 20.48 -16.78
N ALA A 74 -1.43 19.59 -16.12
CA ALA A 74 -2.05 18.57 -15.27
C ALA A 74 -2.09 18.98 -13.79
N THR A 75 -3.11 18.48 -13.08
CA THR A 75 -3.23 18.57 -11.62
C THR A 75 -3.37 17.18 -11.02
N GLU A 76 -3.10 17.06 -9.74
CA GLU A 76 -3.34 15.82 -8.99
C GLU A 76 -4.80 15.35 -9.13
N ALA A 77 -5.75 16.29 -9.08
CA ALA A 77 -7.19 16.01 -9.24
C ALA A 77 -7.52 15.36 -10.59
N VAL A 78 -6.93 15.85 -11.68
CA VAL A 78 -7.14 15.30 -13.03
C VAL A 78 -6.62 13.86 -13.11
N LEU A 79 -5.47 13.58 -12.50
CA LEU A 79 -4.91 12.22 -12.51
C LEU A 79 -5.71 11.26 -11.62
N ALA A 80 -6.20 11.72 -10.45
CA ALA A 80 -7.12 10.93 -9.63
C ALA A 80 -8.41 10.57 -10.40
N ALA A 81 -9.02 11.55 -11.06
CA ALA A 81 -10.21 11.33 -11.90
C ALA A 81 -9.92 10.41 -13.10
N THR A 82 -8.73 10.52 -13.70
CA THR A 82 -8.31 9.65 -14.81
C THR A 82 -8.20 8.21 -14.34
N PHE A 83 -7.57 7.96 -13.20
CA PHE A 83 -7.45 6.60 -12.65
C PHE A 83 -8.83 6.00 -12.34
N GLU A 84 -9.73 6.75 -11.70
CA GLU A 84 -11.08 6.28 -11.42
C GLU A 84 -11.84 5.96 -12.71
N TYR A 85 -11.82 6.85 -13.69
CA TYR A 85 -12.46 6.63 -14.99
C TYR A 85 -11.93 5.37 -15.69
N GLU A 86 -10.62 5.23 -15.79
CA GLU A 86 -9.96 4.09 -16.43
C GLU A 86 -10.21 2.77 -15.69
N SER A 87 -10.32 2.80 -14.36
CA SER A 87 -10.67 1.63 -13.55
C SER A 87 -12.10 1.19 -13.81
N ARG A 88 -13.05 2.15 -13.86
CA ARG A 88 -14.47 1.88 -14.15
C ARG A 88 -14.69 1.33 -15.57
N LEU A 89 -13.95 1.82 -16.56
CA LEU A 89 -13.99 1.26 -17.92
C LEU A 89 -13.56 -0.22 -17.97
N ARG A 90 -12.83 -0.69 -16.96
CA ARG A 90 -12.36 -2.08 -16.85
C ARG A 90 -13.18 -2.93 -15.87
N GLY A 91 -14.35 -2.45 -15.50
CA GLY A 91 -15.33 -3.18 -14.71
C GLY A 91 -15.24 -2.95 -13.19
N ALA A 92 -14.33 -2.09 -12.70
CA ALA A 92 -14.35 -1.73 -11.29
C ALA A 92 -15.64 -0.98 -10.94
N GLU A 93 -16.34 -1.44 -9.91
CA GLU A 93 -17.58 -0.79 -9.44
C GLU A 93 -17.27 0.50 -8.69
N ARG A 94 -16.10 0.57 -8.07
CA ARG A 94 -15.61 1.71 -7.29
C ARG A 94 -14.10 1.65 -7.13
N LEU A 95 -13.53 2.72 -6.60
CA LEU A 95 -12.18 2.66 -6.03
C LEU A 95 -12.18 1.82 -4.75
N ALA A 96 -11.08 1.15 -4.46
CA ALA A 96 -10.88 0.42 -3.21
C ALA A 96 -10.81 1.37 -2.01
N TYR A 97 -10.22 2.54 -2.23
CA TYR A 97 -10.05 3.65 -1.27
C TYR A 97 -9.88 4.97 -2.04
N PRO A 98 -9.99 6.13 -1.37
CA PRO A 98 -9.66 7.41 -2.00
C PRO A 98 -8.20 7.45 -2.42
N CYS A 99 -7.94 7.76 -3.69
CA CYS A 99 -6.57 7.81 -4.22
C CYS A 99 -5.68 8.81 -3.47
N VAL A 100 -4.43 8.46 -3.25
CA VAL A 100 -3.36 9.40 -2.94
C VAL A 100 -2.68 9.76 -4.26
N VAL A 101 -2.67 11.04 -4.62
CA VAL A 101 -1.97 11.56 -5.80
C VAL A 101 -1.11 12.73 -5.36
N ALA A 102 0.19 12.51 -5.19
CA ALA A 102 1.09 13.42 -4.50
C ALA A 102 2.25 13.82 -5.41
N GLY A 103 2.18 15.06 -5.93
CA GLY A 103 3.25 15.66 -6.75
C GLY A 103 4.35 16.30 -5.89
N GLY A 104 5.61 16.14 -6.32
CA GLY A 104 6.75 16.78 -5.67
C GLY A 104 6.84 16.48 -4.17
N SER A 105 6.98 17.51 -3.36
CA SER A 105 7.12 17.38 -1.90
C SER A 105 5.83 16.91 -1.18
N ASN A 106 4.66 16.91 -1.83
CA ASN A 106 3.45 16.31 -1.26
C ASN A 106 3.62 14.82 -1.00
N ALA A 107 4.49 14.14 -1.79
CA ALA A 107 4.80 12.73 -1.68
C ALA A 107 5.48 12.34 -0.34
N VAL A 108 5.96 13.29 0.47
CA VAL A 108 6.47 13.00 1.81
C VAL A 108 5.37 12.86 2.86
N THR A 109 4.12 13.15 2.50
CA THR A 109 2.94 12.97 3.36
C THR A 109 2.27 11.64 3.04
N LEU A 110 2.31 10.69 3.98
CA LEU A 110 1.93 9.29 3.77
C LEU A 110 0.52 9.13 3.20
N HIS A 111 -0.47 9.79 3.82
CA HIS A 111 -1.86 9.80 3.39
C HIS A 111 -2.26 11.20 2.90
N TYR A 112 -1.62 11.63 1.82
CA TYR A 112 -1.94 12.91 1.19
C TYR A 112 -3.28 12.82 0.45
N MET A 113 -4.32 13.46 1.01
CA MET A 113 -5.70 13.34 0.53
C MET A 113 -6.23 14.56 -0.21
N HIS A 114 -5.45 15.64 -0.27
CA HIS A 114 -5.94 16.89 -0.89
C HIS A 114 -6.07 16.78 -2.40
N ASN A 115 -5.12 16.13 -3.08
CA ASN A 115 -5.12 15.89 -4.53
C ASN A 115 -5.49 17.13 -5.35
N ASN A 116 -4.99 18.32 -4.99
CA ASN A 116 -5.41 19.59 -5.59
C ASN A 116 -4.27 20.43 -6.15
N ALA A 117 -3.02 20.00 -5.98
CA ALA A 117 -1.88 20.76 -6.44
C ALA A 117 -1.70 20.67 -7.98
N ARG A 118 -1.09 21.71 -8.54
CA ARG A 118 -0.57 21.68 -9.92
C ARG A 118 0.70 20.85 -9.96
N LEU A 119 0.84 20.05 -10.99
CA LEU A 119 2.01 19.20 -11.18
C LEU A 119 3.06 19.97 -11.97
N THR A 120 4.31 19.86 -11.58
CA THR A 120 5.45 20.59 -12.15
C THR A 120 6.43 19.63 -12.82
N SER A 121 6.89 19.98 -14.02
CA SER A 121 7.92 19.22 -14.71
C SER A 121 9.20 19.13 -13.86
N GLY A 122 9.82 17.95 -13.84
CA GLY A 122 11.02 17.68 -13.04
C GLY A 122 10.72 17.09 -11.65
N GLU A 123 9.46 17.17 -11.18
CA GLU A 123 9.02 16.51 -9.95
C GLU A 123 8.72 15.04 -10.17
N LEU A 124 8.68 14.27 -9.05
CA LEU A 124 8.08 12.94 -9.02
C LEU A 124 6.60 13.05 -8.73
N LEU A 125 5.83 12.08 -9.20
CA LEU A 125 4.48 11.82 -8.77
C LEU A 125 4.44 10.46 -8.07
N LEU A 126 4.04 10.45 -6.81
CA LEU A 126 3.68 9.27 -6.07
C LEU A 126 2.16 9.12 -6.16
N MET A 127 1.69 8.00 -6.65
CA MET A 127 0.28 7.68 -6.68
C MET A 127 0.05 6.33 -6.02
N ASP A 128 -0.91 6.30 -5.09
CA ASP A 128 -1.37 5.12 -4.37
C ASP A 128 -2.88 5.01 -4.61
N ALA A 129 -3.29 3.94 -5.28
CA ALA A 129 -4.65 3.76 -5.73
C ALA A 129 -4.99 2.29 -6.00
N GLY A 130 -6.22 1.93 -5.73
CA GLY A 130 -6.74 0.58 -5.95
C GLY A 130 -8.14 0.57 -6.53
N ALA A 131 -8.45 -0.51 -7.25
CA ALA A 131 -9.77 -0.80 -7.78
C ALA A 131 -10.51 -1.77 -6.84
N SER A 132 -11.85 -1.72 -6.84
CA SER A 132 -12.69 -2.72 -6.21
C SER A 132 -13.56 -3.36 -7.28
N LEU A 133 -13.43 -4.68 -7.43
CA LEU A 133 -14.14 -5.46 -8.44
C LEU A 133 -14.78 -6.69 -7.77
N HIS A 134 -16.12 -6.78 -7.87
CA HIS A 134 -16.93 -7.83 -7.23
C HIS A 134 -16.63 -8.00 -5.73
N GLY A 135 -16.37 -6.86 -5.05
CA GLY A 135 -16.10 -6.83 -3.62
C GLY A 135 -14.66 -7.16 -3.23
N TYR A 136 -13.74 -7.34 -4.18
CA TYR A 136 -12.30 -7.57 -3.91
C TYR A 136 -11.47 -6.36 -4.31
N CYS A 137 -10.57 -5.95 -3.41
CA CYS A 137 -9.71 -4.79 -3.56
C CYS A 137 -8.35 -5.17 -4.19
N SER A 138 -7.76 -4.20 -4.88
CA SER A 138 -6.32 -4.14 -5.16
C SER A 138 -5.73 -2.93 -4.46
N ASP A 139 -4.42 -2.95 -4.25
CA ASP A 139 -3.66 -1.89 -3.59
C ASP A 139 -2.30 -1.74 -4.26
N ILE A 140 -2.11 -0.63 -4.96
CA ILE A 140 -0.91 -0.43 -5.78
C ILE A 140 -0.38 0.98 -5.60
N THR A 141 0.89 1.10 -5.26
CA THR A 141 1.59 2.38 -5.31
C THR A 141 2.68 2.36 -6.38
N ARG A 142 2.73 3.44 -7.17
CA ARG A 142 3.83 3.71 -8.11
C ARG A 142 4.31 5.15 -7.99
N THR A 143 5.62 5.33 -8.17
CA THR A 143 6.24 6.65 -8.22
C THR A 143 7.00 6.82 -9.53
N TRP A 144 6.74 7.89 -10.26
CA TRP A 144 7.37 8.15 -11.56
C TRP A 144 7.68 9.62 -11.78
N PRO A 145 8.67 9.96 -12.64
CA PRO A 145 8.99 11.33 -12.95
C PRO A 145 8.03 11.93 -13.96
N LEU A 146 7.48 13.10 -13.66
CA LEU A 146 6.55 13.81 -14.55
C LEU A 146 7.20 14.24 -15.87
N SER A 147 8.53 14.39 -15.91
CA SER A 147 9.30 14.67 -17.12
C SER A 147 9.56 13.43 -18.00
N GLY A 148 9.18 12.22 -17.53
CA GLY A 148 9.53 10.96 -18.17
C GLY A 148 10.98 10.51 -17.93
N ARG A 149 11.78 11.26 -17.16
CA ARG A 149 13.18 10.91 -16.84
C ARG A 149 13.48 11.26 -15.39
N TYR A 150 14.02 10.30 -14.64
CA TYR A 150 14.53 10.53 -13.30
C TYR A 150 15.78 11.44 -13.33
N SER A 151 15.87 12.40 -12.41
CA SER A 151 17.17 13.00 -12.06
C SER A 151 18.08 11.94 -11.40
N ALA A 152 19.37 12.23 -11.26
CA ALA A 152 20.28 11.30 -10.59
C ALA A 152 19.80 10.98 -9.16
N ALA A 153 19.46 12.01 -8.37
CA ALA A 153 18.95 11.85 -7.01
C ALA A 153 17.65 11.02 -6.93
N GLN A 154 16.68 11.32 -7.81
CA GLN A 154 15.42 10.59 -7.87
C GLN A 154 15.64 9.12 -8.22
N ARG A 155 16.50 8.83 -9.20
CA ARG A 155 16.82 7.46 -9.61
C ARG A 155 17.49 6.68 -8.49
N ASP A 156 18.44 7.29 -7.78
CA ASP A 156 19.20 6.62 -6.74
C ASP A 156 18.28 6.24 -5.56
N VAL A 157 17.37 7.14 -5.13
CA VAL A 157 16.37 6.84 -4.11
C VAL A 157 15.35 5.80 -4.62
N TYR A 158 14.88 5.93 -5.88
CA TYR A 158 13.93 4.98 -6.47
C TYR A 158 14.53 3.57 -6.54
N SER A 159 15.79 3.44 -6.96
CA SER A 159 16.47 2.15 -7.04
C SER A 159 16.65 1.51 -5.66
N ALA A 160 16.92 2.32 -4.64
CA ALA A 160 17.00 1.84 -3.26
C ALA A 160 15.65 1.27 -2.75
N VAL A 161 14.53 1.98 -3.00
CA VAL A 161 13.20 1.50 -2.62
C VAL A 161 12.81 0.27 -3.43
N LEU A 162 13.10 0.24 -4.73
CA LEU A 162 12.82 -0.90 -5.61
C LEU A 162 13.56 -2.16 -5.14
N GLU A 163 14.85 -2.07 -4.82
CA GLU A 163 15.61 -3.20 -4.29
C GLU A 163 15.00 -3.75 -3.00
N VAL A 164 14.58 -2.86 -2.08
CA VAL A 164 13.91 -3.29 -0.85
C VAL A 164 12.60 -3.99 -1.15
N ASN A 165 11.78 -3.45 -2.08
CA ASN A 165 10.51 -4.04 -2.48
C ASN A 165 10.72 -5.44 -3.08
N GLU A 166 11.64 -5.61 -4.03
CA GLU A 166 11.93 -6.88 -4.68
C GLU A 166 12.39 -7.93 -3.68
N ARG A 167 13.34 -7.60 -2.83
CA ARG A 167 13.86 -8.53 -1.83
C ARG A 167 12.84 -8.89 -0.75
N CYS A 168 11.94 -7.97 -0.40
CA CYS A 168 10.85 -8.27 0.53
C CYS A 168 9.80 -9.18 -0.12
N ILE A 169 9.48 -9.00 -1.40
CA ILE A 169 8.59 -9.91 -2.14
C ILE A 169 9.18 -11.31 -2.21
N ASP A 170 10.47 -11.44 -2.54
CA ASP A 170 11.16 -12.74 -2.55
C ASP A 170 11.15 -13.46 -1.20
N ALA A 171 11.05 -12.69 -0.10
CA ALA A 171 10.95 -13.24 1.25
C ALA A 171 9.53 -13.67 1.63
N VAL A 172 8.49 -13.24 0.89
CA VAL A 172 7.10 -13.64 1.16
C VAL A 172 6.89 -15.11 0.72
N ARG A 173 6.66 -16.00 1.69
CA ARG A 173 6.41 -17.43 1.45
C ARG A 173 5.70 -18.05 2.64
N GLU A 174 5.18 -19.25 2.46
CA GLU A 174 4.59 -20.01 3.57
C GLU A 174 5.56 -20.13 4.77
N GLY A 175 5.02 -19.99 5.97
CA GLY A 175 5.76 -20.09 7.22
C GLY A 175 6.53 -18.84 7.64
N VAL A 176 6.61 -17.81 6.79
CA VAL A 176 7.11 -16.46 7.14
C VAL A 176 5.94 -15.62 7.65
N SER A 177 6.18 -14.58 8.41
CA SER A 177 5.16 -13.61 8.85
C SER A 177 5.44 -12.22 8.28
N LEU A 178 4.41 -11.37 8.14
CA LEU A 178 4.60 -9.97 7.74
C LEU A 178 5.55 -9.22 8.68
N SER A 179 5.55 -9.57 9.96
CA SER A 179 6.51 -8.99 10.92
C SER A 179 7.95 -9.34 10.59
N GLU A 180 8.24 -10.58 10.16
CA GLU A 180 9.59 -10.98 9.73
C GLU A 180 10.00 -10.28 8.44
N VAL A 181 9.08 -10.13 7.47
CA VAL A 181 9.32 -9.36 6.24
C VAL A 181 9.57 -7.88 6.58
N HIS A 182 8.82 -7.32 7.55
CA HIS A 182 9.05 -5.94 7.99
C HIS A 182 10.44 -5.77 8.63
N GLN A 183 10.89 -6.70 9.48
CA GLN A 183 12.25 -6.63 10.03
C GLN A 183 13.32 -6.69 8.93
N LEU A 184 13.09 -7.51 7.89
CA LEU A 184 13.95 -7.54 6.72
C LEU A 184 13.95 -6.18 5.99
N SER A 185 12.78 -5.58 5.76
CA SER A 185 12.66 -4.27 5.09
C SER A 185 13.41 -3.17 5.84
N LEU A 186 13.30 -3.13 7.17
CA LEU A 186 14.04 -2.16 7.99
C LEU A 186 15.56 -2.32 7.83
N LYS A 187 16.06 -3.56 7.86
CA LYS A 187 17.49 -3.84 7.67
C LYS A 187 17.98 -3.42 6.28
N LEU A 188 17.21 -3.75 5.25
CA LEU A 188 17.56 -3.42 3.87
C LEU A 188 17.52 -1.90 3.65
N THR A 189 16.45 -1.23 4.09
CA THR A 189 16.29 0.22 3.97
C THR A 189 17.43 0.96 4.69
N LEU A 190 17.81 0.49 5.88
CA LEU A 190 18.95 1.07 6.59
C LEU A 190 20.24 0.95 5.78
N SER A 191 20.51 -0.23 5.20
CA SER A 191 21.68 -0.43 4.33
C SER A 191 21.67 0.52 3.14
N GLN A 192 20.52 0.70 2.49
CA GLN A 192 20.36 1.63 1.36
C GLN A 192 20.61 3.08 1.78
N LEU A 193 20.06 3.52 2.91
CA LEU A 193 20.27 4.89 3.42
C LEU A 193 21.74 5.18 3.75
N VAL A 194 22.48 4.18 4.23
CA VAL A 194 23.92 4.31 4.46
C VAL A 194 24.68 4.36 3.14
N GLN A 195 24.35 3.51 2.17
CA GLN A 195 24.98 3.53 0.84
C GLN A 195 24.76 4.85 0.10
N LEU A 196 23.56 5.42 0.23
CA LEU A 196 23.21 6.74 -0.34
C LEU A 196 23.88 7.91 0.40
N GLY A 197 24.53 7.67 1.54
CA GLY A 197 25.12 8.72 2.37
C GLY A 197 24.08 9.61 3.07
N VAL A 198 22.83 9.14 3.18
CA VAL A 198 21.75 9.83 3.93
C VAL A 198 21.92 9.62 5.44
N LEU A 199 22.35 8.42 5.83
CA LEU A 199 22.66 8.07 7.22
C LEU A 199 24.11 7.55 7.30
N ARG A 200 24.69 7.63 8.49
CA ARG A 200 25.99 7.02 8.78
C ARG A 200 25.81 5.83 9.67
N ALA A 201 26.54 4.75 9.44
CA ALA A 201 26.44 3.50 10.20
C ALA A 201 26.78 3.66 11.71
N ASP A 202 27.61 4.67 12.04
CA ASP A 202 28.04 5.00 13.41
C ASP A 202 27.17 6.06 14.10
N GLU A 203 26.04 6.44 13.49
CA GLU A 203 25.18 7.49 14.01
C GLU A 203 24.43 7.05 15.28
N PRO A 204 24.35 7.92 16.31
CA PRO A 204 23.48 7.63 17.46
C PRO A 204 22.00 7.63 17.04
N GLN A 205 21.21 6.77 17.67
CA GLN A 205 19.76 6.66 17.41
C GLN A 205 19.39 6.30 15.96
N LEU A 206 20.22 5.53 15.29
CA LEU A 206 20.05 5.14 13.89
C LEU A 206 18.65 4.57 13.58
N GLY A 207 18.09 3.75 14.50
CA GLY A 207 16.73 3.21 14.37
C GLY A 207 15.64 4.28 14.40
N ALA A 208 15.76 5.30 15.25
CA ALA A 208 14.79 6.39 15.30
C ALA A 208 14.86 7.26 14.02
N ARG A 209 16.05 7.46 13.47
CA ARG A 209 16.22 8.15 12.20
C ARG A 209 15.67 7.35 11.03
N LEU A 210 15.89 6.05 10.99
CA LEU A 210 15.26 5.18 9.99
C LEU A 210 13.75 5.31 10.04
N GLN A 211 13.15 5.21 11.24
CA GLN A 211 11.70 5.31 11.42
C GLN A 211 11.14 6.68 10.98
N ARG A 212 11.92 7.74 11.06
CA ARG A 212 11.53 9.07 10.57
C ARG A 212 11.34 9.10 9.05
N TYR A 213 12.16 8.34 8.32
CA TYR A 213 12.14 8.32 6.84
C TYR A 213 11.40 7.11 6.28
N TYR A 214 11.14 6.11 7.10
CA TYR A 214 10.33 4.94 6.80
C TYR A 214 9.39 4.65 7.98
N PRO A 215 8.26 5.39 8.11
CA PRO A 215 7.42 5.40 9.32
C PRO A 215 6.32 4.33 9.38
N HIS A 216 6.13 3.52 8.34
CA HIS A 216 5.02 2.56 8.24
C HIS A 216 5.49 1.10 8.18
N ALA A 217 4.55 0.17 8.29
CA ALA A 217 4.80 -1.26 8.11
C ALA A 217 5.14 -1.58 6.64
N ILE A 218 5.72 -2.76 6.42
CA ILE A 218 6.02 -3.24 5.05
C ILE A 218 4.75 -3.60 4.27
N GLY A 219 3.62 -3.80 4.94
CA GLY A 219 2.39 -4.21 4.30
C GLY A 219 1.34 -4.73 5.27
N HIS A 220 0.22 -5.13 4.73
CA HIS A 220 -0.96 -5.62 5.43
C HIS A 220 -1.66 -6.75 4.66
N TRP A 221 -2.66 -7.37 5.30
CA TRP A 221 -3.56 -8.31 4.64
C TRP A 221 -4.44 -7.57 3.64
N LEU A 222 -4.65 -8.15 2.46
CA LEU A 222 -5.49 -7.61 1.40
C LEU A 222 -6.57 -8.62 1.01
N GLY A 223 -7.78 -8.14 0.68
CA GLY A 223 -8.88 -8.99 0.27
C GLY A 223 -10.14 -8.23 -0.10
N MET A 224 -11.25 -8.51 0.60
CA MET A 224 -12.50 -7.76 0.42
C MET A 224 -12.39 -6.32 0.95
N ASP A 225 -11.51 -6.08 1.91
CA ASP A 225 -11.13 -4.75 2.37
C ASP A 225 -9.65 -4.51 2.04
N VAL A 226 -9.27 -3.25 1.85
CA VAL A 226 -7.88 -2.86 1.63
C VAL A 226 -7.03 -3.26 2.85
N HIS A 227 -7.41 -2.83 4.05
CA HIS A 227 -6.87 -3.32 5.31
C HIS A 227 -7.73 -4.49 5.79
N ASP A 228 -7.52 -5.65 5.17
CA ASP A 228 -8.33 -6.85 5.41
C ASP A 228 -8.00 -7.51 6.76
N THR A 229 -8.97 -8.17 7.35
CA THR A 229 -8.82 -9.03 8.54
C THR A 229 -8.05 -8.39 9.71
N PRO A 230 -8.40 -7.18 10.19
CA PRO A 230 -7.61 -6.43 11.18
C PRO A 230 -7.48 -7.10 12.56
N SER A 231 -8.24 -8.16 12.85
CA SER A 231 -8.05 -8.96 14.07
C SER A 231 -6.90 -9.98 13.96
N ILE A 232 -6.36 -10.20 12.75
CA ILE A 232 -5.24 -11.09 12.51
C ILE A 232 -3.93 -10.28 12.57
N GLY A 233 -3.13 -10.54 13.59
CA GLY A 233 -1.88 -9.82 13.77
C GLY A 233 -0.81 -10.18 12.72
N THR A 234 0.15 -9.27 12.52
CA THR A 234 1.25 -9.41 11.56
C THR A 234 2.25 -10.54 11.91
N GLN A 235 2.17 -11.10 13.12
CA GLN A 235 2.94 -12.27 13.55
C GLN A 235 2.38 -13.60 13.02
N ARG A 236 1.13 -13.59 12.53
CA ARG A 236 0.53 -14.77 11.90
C ARG A 236 1.40 -15.26 10.76
N LYS A 237 1.71 -16.54 10.74
CA LYS A 237 2.47 -17.15 9.64
C LYS A 237 1.63 -17.16 8.38
N LEU A 238 2.25 -16.79 7.27
CA LEU A 238 1.65 -16.80 5.96
C LEU A 238 1.39 -18.24 5.51
N GLU A 239 0.27 -18.44 4.85
CA GLU A 239 -0.19 -19.71 4.31
C GLU A 239 -0.53 -19.53 2.84
N ARG A 240 -0.45 -20.60 2.06
CA ARG A 240 -0.89 -20.59 0.65
C ARG A 240 -2.32 -20.07 0.54
N GLY A 241 -2.55 -19.12 -0.38
CA GLY A 241 -3.81 -18.45 -0.59
C GLY A 241 -3.98 -17.16 0.24
N ASN A 242 -2.99 -16.80 1.07
CA ASN A 242 -2.96 -15.46 1.63
C ASN A 242 -2.56 -14.44 0.56
N VAL A 243 -3.11 -13.22 0.65
CA VAL A 243 -2.69 -12.08 -0.15
C VAL A 243 -2.32 -10.95 0.79
N VAL A 244 -1.16 -10.35 0.55
CA VAL A 244 -0.60 -9.26 1.34
C VAL A 244 -0.05 -8.17 0.43
N THR A 245 0.07 -6.94 0.93
CA THR A 245 0.84 -5.89 0.25
C THR A 245 2.30 -5.96 0.65
N VAL A 246 3.19 -5.47 -0.23
CA VAL A 246 4.60 -5.19 0.05
C VAL A 246 4.91 -3.81 -0.49
N GLU A 247 5.06 -2.84 0.42
CA GLU A 247 4.99 -1.40 0.13
C GLU A 247 6.12 -0.57 0.76
N PRO A 248 7.40 -0.91 0.64
CA PRO A 248 8.43 -0.06 1.22
C PRO A 248 8.42 1.33 0.62
N GLY A 249 8.80 2.32 1.44
CA GLY A 249 8.89 3.71 1.00
C GLY A 249 9.96 4.49 1.74
N LEU A 250 10.42 5.56 1.13
CA LEU A 250 11.31 6.55 1.71
C LEU A 250 10.74 7.95 1.52
N TYR A 251 10.71 8.72 2.61
CA TYR A 251 10.10 10.04 2.65
C TYR A 251 11.05 11.01 3.31
N PHE A 252 11.60 11.96 2.54
CA PHE A 252 12.58 12.93 3.00
C PHE A 252 11.93 14.32 3.11
N PRO A 253 11.57 14.79 4.32
CA PRO A 253 10.95 16.10 4.49
C PRO A 253 11.79 17.22 3.89
N LEU A 254 11.12 18.16 3.22
CA LEU A 254 11.78 19.28 2.54
C LEU A 254 12.52 20.20 3.52
N ASP A 255 11.97 20.38 4.71
CA ASP A 255 12.47 21.25 5.78
C ASP A 255 13.49 20.59 6.72
N ASP A 256 13.78 19.30 6.56
CA ASP A 256 14.74 18.59 7.39
C ASP A 256 16.19 18.95 7.01
N GLN A 257 16.76 19.89 7.76
CA GLN A 257 18.14 20.35 7.55
C GLN A 257 19.21 19.29 7.90
N SER A 258 18.85 18.21 8.57
CA SER A 258 19.77 17.10 8.85
C SER A 258 19.99 16.19 7.64
N LEU A 259 19.13 16.29 6.63
CA LEU A 259 19.26 15.57 5.36
C LEU A 259 20.20 16.29 4.39
N PRO A 260 20.94 15.55 3.56
CA PRO A 260 21.57 16.12 2.38
C PRO A 260 20.56 16.87 1.51
N SER A 261 20.95 18.04 1.00
CA SER A 261 20.04 18.89 0.22
C SER A 261 19.47 18.22 -1.03
N TRP A 262 20.23 17.29 -1.61
CA TRP A 262 19.86 16.60 -2.85
C TRP A 262 18.66 15.67 -2.73
N CYS A 263 18.35 15.15 -1.53
CA CYS A 263 17.22 14.22 -1.31
C CYS A 263 15.98 14.88 -0.67
N ARG A 264 16.09 16.10 -0.16
CA ARG A 264 14.97 16.78 0.50
C ARG A 264 13.77 16.94 -0.42
N GLY A 265 12.59 16.67 0.08
CA GLY A 265 11.32 16.74 -0.68
C GLY A 265 11.07 15.52 -1.59
N ILE A 266 11.95 14.51 -1.58
CA ILE A 266 11.72 13.26 -2.31
C ILE A 266 10.90 12.31 -1.43
N GLY A 267 9.72 11.88 -1.95
CA GLY A 267 8.91 10.80 -1.40
C GLY A 267 8.72 9.72 -2.46
N ILE A 268 9.02 8.48 -2.13
CA ILE A 268 8.89 7.32 -3.04
C ILE A 268 8.32 6.15 -2.26
N ARG A 269 7.24 5.53 -2.78
CA ARG A 269 6.71 4.23 -2.38
C ARG A 269 6.52 3.38 -3.61
N ILE A 270 6.80 2.09 -3.49
CA ILE A 270 6.54 1.07 -4.52
C ILE A 270 5.83 -0.07 -3.80
N GLU A 271 4.62 -0.39 -4.25
CA GLU A 271 3.74 -1.35 -3.62
C GLU A 271 3.17 -2.35 -4.61
N ASP A 272 3.18 -3.60 -4.24
CA ASP A 272 2.61 -4.69 -5.01
C ASP A 272 1.71 -5.58 -4.14
N ASP A 273 0.61 -6.06 -4.75
CA ASP A 273 -0.22 -7.14 -4.21
C ASP A 273 0.50 -8.47 -4.40
N VAL A 274 0.75 -9.20 -3.33
CA VAL A 274 1.55 -10.42 -3.33
C VAL A 274 0.74 -11.61 -2.84
N LEU A 275 0.56 -12.60 -3.72
CA LEU A 275 -0.06 -13.88 -3.40
C LEU A 275 0.99 -14.85 -2.85
N VAL A 276 0.72 -15.43 -1.69
CA VAL A 276 1.50 -16.52 -1.11
C VAL A 276 1.11 -17.82 -1.81
N THR A 277 2.07 -18.42 -2.49
CA THR A 277 1.94 -19.73 -3.16
C THR A 277 2.65 -20.82 -2.37
N GLY A 278 2.56 -22.09 -2.79
CA GLY A 278 3.37 -23.19 -2.23
C GLY A 278 4.85 -23.18 -2.67
N GLY A 279 5.30 -22.15 -3.38
CA GLY A 279 6.65 -21.93 -3.88
C GLY A 279 7.04 -20.46 -3.77
N GLU A 280 7.55 -19.89 -4.87
CA GLU A 280 7.87 -18.46 -4.94
C GLU A 280 6.62 -17.58 -4.82
N ALA A 281 6.76 -16.39 -4.23
CA ALA A 281 5.70 -15.41 -4.17
C ALA A 281 5.25 -14.98 -5.58
N GLN A 282 3.97 -14.71 -5.75
CA GLN A 282 3.43 -14.24 -7.02
C GLN A 282 2.89 -12.82 -6.90
N VAL A 283 3.52 -11.88 -7.58
CA VAL A 283 2.99 -10.52 -7.74
C VAL A 283 1.77 -10.54 -8.65
N THR A 284 0.72 -9.86 -8.25
CA THR A 284 -0.57 -9.85 -8.94
C THR A 284 -1.00 -8.39 -9.23
N PRO A 285 -1.13 -7.97 -10.50
CA PRO A 285 -0.67 -8.66 -11.70
C PRO A 285 0.85 -8.68 -11.82
N PRO A 286 1.43 -9.46 -12.75
CA PRO A 286 2.86 -9.41 -13.00
C PRO A 286 3.31 -7.97 -13.25
N ARG A 287 4.44 -7.57 -12.68
CA ARG A 287 4.96 -6.19 -12.77
C ARG A 287 4.99 -5.71 -14.22
N ALA A 288 4.33 -4.61 -14.51
CA ALA A 288 4.66 -3.82 -15.67
C ALA A 288 5.98 -3.09 -15.32
N HIS A 289 7.08 -3.55 -15.89
CA HIS A 289 8.32 -2.79 -15.82
C HIS A 289 8.05 -1.43 -16.49
N ALA A 290 8.22 -0.34 -15.71
CA ALA A 290 8.09 1.03 -16.19
C ALA A 290 9.28 1.39 -17.07
#